data_40840733cb92da4b0c7bb92efb2d1283
#
_entry.id   40840733cb92da4b0c7bb92efb2d1283
#
_cell.length_a   1.000
_cell.length_b   1.000
_cell.length_c   1.000
_cell.angle_alpha   90.00
_cell.angle_beta   90.00
_cell.angle_gamma   90.00
#
_symmetry.space_group_name_H-M   'P 1'
#
loop_
_entity.id
_entity.type
_entity.pdbx_description
1 polymer ?
#
loop_
_entity_poly.entity_id
_entity_poly.type
_entity_poly.pdbx_seq_one_letter_code
_entity_poly.pdbx_strand_id
1 'polypeptide(L)'
;MRIAYLQVPLELPEINQLIKEFPQFLFLSSPKKSTPITHEHWEKIEILFGKRLICEDLQIAEQLKWIHSPIFEVNSLCIKKIEERGNILVSNTIENNNFQIAEFVLSAILAFAKNLFPLKAVNQNPQLVWDCKWRNNMWTLQDKTFLQIGMAPASQEITRRMRETGMKIWGMSEKGTFFPHCHQSFSFEELEEMLPKADVVSILFPPTKKYEKWLGHKELALMKEDSILTLLGSSKCIDENALSALAETKKWRGILLDADYQFPVPLNSKLWGIPHMLIAPEVAPRPKKPSQEAFKIFRYNLRQYIRGYFSEMKNIVDPSILFSLQEDL
;
A
#
# COMPACT_ATOMS: atom_id res chain seq x y z
N MET A 1 -33.55 0.77 -17.83
CA MET A 1 -32.17 0.52 -18.32
C MET A 1 -31.25 0.69 -17.14
N ARG A 2 -30.38 -0.28 -16.84
CA ARG A 2 -29.43 -0.26 -15.71
C ARG A 2 -28.26 0.68 -16.07
N ILE A 3 -27.79 1.47 -15.14
CA ILE A 3 -26.74 2.47 -15.39
C ILE A 3 -25.50 2.16 -14.53
N ALA A 4 -24.35 2.10 -15.21
CA ALA A 4 -23.05 2.04 -14.55
C ALA A 4 -22.27 3.33 -14.81
N TYR A 5 -21.83 3.99 -13.75
CA TYR A 5 -21.03 5.21 -13.84
C TYR A 5 -19.54 4.92 -13.68
N LEU A 6 -18.75 5.32 -14.67
CA LEU A 6 -17.31 5.12 -14.76
C LEU A 6 -16.58 6.44 -14.46
N GLN A 7 -16.12 6.63 -13.22
CA GLN A 7 -15.25 7.75 -12.85
C GLN A 7 -13.78 7.49 -13.20
N VAL A 8 -13.44 6.22 -13.45
CA VAL A 8 -12.09 5.82 -13.85
C VAL A 8 -11.91 6.14 -15.33
N PRO A 9 -10.82 6.82 -15.71
CA PRO A 9 -10.53 7.07 -17.11
C PRO A 9 -10.18 5.75 -17.81
N LEU A 10 -11.12 5.24 -18.60
CA LEU A 10 -10.94 4.07 -19.45
C LEU A 10 -10.63 4.50 -20.89
N GLU A 11 -9.86 3.68 -21.59
CA GLU A 11 -9.61 3.86 -23.02
C GLU A 11 -10.83 3.40 -23.84
N LEU A 12 -11.00 3.94 -25.05
CA LEU A 12 -12.12 3.58 -25.94
C LEU A 12 -12.27 2.06 -26.17
N PRO A 13 -11.21 1.28 -26.34
CA PRO A 13 -11.33 -0.18 -26.47
C PRO A 13 -11.96 -0.85 -25.25
N GLU A 14 -11.63 -0.37 -24.03
CA GLU A 14 -12.16 -0.90 -22.78
C GLU A 14 -13.67 -0.60 -22.65
N ILE A 15 -14.07 0.64 -22.99
CA ILE A 15 -15.49 1.05 -22.99
C ILE A 15 -16.28 0.23 -24.01
N ASN A 16 -15.76 0.09 -25.23
CA ASN A 16 -16.40 -0.71 -26.28
C ASN A 16 -16.54 -2.18 -25.86
N GLN A 17 -15.57 -2.71 -25.13
CA GLN A 17 -15.61 -4.06 -24.60
C GLN A 17 -16.73 -4.21 -23.55
N LEU A 18 -16.92 -3.24 -22.65
CA LEU A 18 -18.04 -3.26 -21.70
C LEU A 18 -19.39 -3.19 -22.39
N ILE A 19 -19.56 -2.30 -23.38
CA ILE A 19 -20.82 -2.15 -24.11
C ILE A 19 -21.18 -3.45 -24.86
N LYS A 20 -20.18 -4.09 -25.49
CA LYS A 20 -20.39 -5.34 -26.22
C LYS A 20 -20.74 -6.51 -25.31
N GLU A 21 -20.07 -6.59 -24.16
CA GLU A 21 -20.23 -7.72 -23.23
C GLU A 21 -21.45 -7.59 -22.33
N PHE A 22 -21.85 -6.35 -21.99
CA PHE A 22 -22.93 -6.07 -21.06
C PHE A 22 -23.97 -5.10 -21.64
N PRO A 23 -24.68 -5.50 -22.71
CA PRO A 23 -25.60 -4.60 -23.44
C PRO A 23 -26.81 -4.14 -22.62
N GLN A 24 -27.07 -4.78 -21.46
CA GLN A 24 -28.15 -4.38 -20.53
C GLN A 24 -27.79 -3.14 -19.70
N PHE A 25 -26.54 -2.69 -19.73
CA PHE A 25 -26.10 -1.48 -19.03
C PHE A 25 -25.84 -0.33 -20.00
N LEU A 26 -26.22 0.87 -19.55
CA LEU A 26 -25.71 2.12 -20.08
C LEU A 26 -24.47 2.52 -19.28
N PHE A 27 -23.33 2.61 -19.93
CA PHE A 27 -22.09 3.05 -19.33
C PHE A 27 -21.93 4.57 -19.50
N LEU A 28 -22.06 5.31 -18.38
CA LEU A 28 -21.77 6.75 -18.36
C LEU A 28 -20.31 6.93 -17.97
N SER A 29 -19.52 7.62 -18.77
CA SER A 29 -18.15 7.98 -18.44
C SER A 29 -18.00 9.48 -18.34
N SER A 30 -17.23 9.95 -17.35
CA SER A 30 -16.84 11.38 -17.30
C SER A 30 -15.52 11.54 -18.06
N PRO A 31 -15.52 12.17 -19.23
CA PRO A 31 -14.31 12.33 -20.05
C PRO A 31 -13.29 13.29 -19.46
N LYS A 32 -13.68 14.09 -18.46
CA LYS A 32 -12.79 14.99 -17.71
C LYS A 32 -13.18 14.98 -16.24
N LYS A 33 -12.18 15.09 -15.35
CA LYS A 33 -12.32 15.20 -13.89
C LYS A 33 -13.33 16.29 -13.40
N SER A 34 -13.82 17.12 -14.29
CA SER A 34 -14.58 18.35 -14.01
C SER A 34 -16.02 18.36 -14.51
N THR A 35 -16.53 17.30 -15.13
CA THR A 35 -17.95 17.29 -15.56
C THR A 35 -18.75 16.61 -14.45
N PRO A 36 -19.44 17.35 -13.57
CA PRO A 36 -20.30 16.75 -12.57
C PRO A 36 -21.44 16.02 -13.24
N ILE A 37 -21.74 14.82 -12.76
CA ILE A 37 -22.99 14.15 -13.09
C ILE A 37 -24.11 14.97 -12.46
N THR A 38 -25.21 15.16 -13.20
CA THR A 38 -26.40 15.83 -12.70
C THR A 38 -27.15 14.95 -11.70
N HIS A 39 -27.96 15.56 -10.83
CA HIS A 39 -28.81 14.85 -9.88
C HIS A 39 -29.66 13.74 -10.52
N GLU A 40 -30.25 14.01 -11.69
CA GLU A 40 -31.06 13.04 -12.44
C GLU A 40 -30.33 11.75 -12.82
N HIS A 41 -29.01 11.82 -13.01
CA HIS A 41 -28.20 10.63 -13.29
C HIS A 41 -27.96 9.82 -12.02
N TRP A 42 -27.69 10.48 -10.88
CA TRP A 42 -27.44 9.79 -9.61
C TRP A 42 -28.62 8.90 -9.16
N GLU A 43 -29.85 9.36 -9.33
CA GLU A 43 -31.05 8.58 -9.01
C GLU A 43 -31.13 7.21 -9.69
N LYS A 44 -30.55 7.09 -10.87
CA LYS A 44 -30.64 5.92 -11.75
C LYS A 44 -29.39 5.05 -11.77
N ILE A 45 -28.29 5.50 -11.14
CA ILE A 45 -27.03 4.76 -11.11
C ILE A 45 -27.17 3.53 -10.21
N GLU A 46 -26.91 2.37 -10.77
CA GLU A 46 -26.90 1.11 -10.06
C GLU A 46 -25.48 0.69 -9.65
N ILE A 47 -24.48 1.02 -10.46
CA ILE A 47 -23.09 0.65 -10.24
C ILE A 47 -22.20 1.89 -10.35
N LEU A 48 -21.29 2.07 -9.39
CA LEU A 48 -20.22 3.05 -9.44
C LEU A 48 -18.87 2.35 -9.59
N PHE A 49 -18.15 2.62 -10.66
CA PHE A 49 -16.74 2.30 -10.80
C PHE A 49 -15.93 3.58 -10.61
N GLY A 50 -15.51 3.82 -9.39
CA GLY A 50 -14.89 5.08 -9.03
C GLY A 50 -14.42 5.12 -7.59
N LYS A 51 -13.71 6.19 -7.24
CA LYS A 51 -13.13 6.39 -5.91
C LYS A 51 -13.77 7.52 -5.11
N ARG A 52 -14.72 8.25 -5.69
CA ARG A 52 -15.36 9.40 -5.02
C ARG A 52 -16.85 9.24 -5.02
N LEU A 53 -17.42 9.26 -3.83
CA LEU A 53 -18.85 9.32 -3.58
C LEU A 53 -19.07 10.17 -2.33
N ILE A 54 -19.55 11.39 -2.50
CA ILE A 54 -19.90 12.27 -1.37
C ILE A 54 -21.25 11.87 -0.80
N CYS A 55 -21.51 12.29 0.44
CA CYS A 55 -22.72 11.87 1.15
C CYS A 55 -24.00 12.42 0.54
N GLU A 56 -23.95 13.57 -0.11
CA GLU A 56 -25.05 14.18 -0.85
C GLU A 56 -25.40 13.35 -2.08
N ASP A 57 -24.42 12.91 -2.86
CA ASP A 57 -24.64 12.06 -4.03
C ASP A 57 -25.22 10.70 -3.62
N LEU A 58 -24.74 10.12 -2.51
CA LEU A 58 -25.26 8.86 -1.98
C LEU A 58 -26.74 8.98 -1.54
N GLN A 59 -27.18 10.13 -1.00
CA GLN A 59 -28.56 10.34 -0.62
C GLN A 59 -29.52 10.27 -1.83
N ILE A 60 -29.05 10.72 -2.98
CA ILE A 60 -29.82 10.76 -4.23
C ILE A 60 -29.74 9.41 -4.95
N ALA A 61 -28.63 8.71 -4.84
CA ALA A 61 -28.36 7.44 -5.54
C ALA A 61 -29.16 6.27 -4.95
N GLU A 62 -30.50 6.33 -5.04
CA GLU A 62 -31.41 5.33 -4.45
C GLU A 62 -31.20 3.93 -5.05
N GLN A 63 -30.86 3.85 -6.33
CA GLN A 63 -30.66 2.58 -7.06
C GLN A 63 -29.26 2.00 -6.92
N LEU A 64 -28.33 2.68 -6.22
CA LEU A 64 -26.95 2.24 -6.08
C LEU A 64 -26.85 0.94 -5.26
N LYS A 65 -26.28 -0.10 -5.87
CA LYS A 65 -26.15 -1.45 -5.30
C LYS A 65 -24.72 -1.95 -5.21
N TRP A 66 -23.83 -1.41 -6.03
CA TRP A 66 -22.43 -1.85 -6.02
C TRP A 66 -21.47 -0.69 -6.33
N ILE A 67 -20.43 -0.61 -5.52
CA ILE A 67 -19.30 0.31 -5.72
C ILE A 67 -18.04 -0.53 -5.92
N HIS A 68 -17.30 -0.28 -7.01
CA HIS A 68 -15.96 -0.81 -7.21
C HIS A 68 -14.95 0.34 -7.14
N SER A 69 -14.12 0.35 -6.10
CA SER A 69 -13.01 1.30 -5.99
C SER A 69 -11.80 0.81 -6.80
N PRO A 70 -11.20 1.66 -7.66
CA PRO A 70 -9.99 1.30 -8.39
C PRO A 70 -8.73 1.25 -7.51
N ILE A 71 -8.85 1.64 -6.25
CA ILE A 71 -7.79 1.72 -5.25
C ILE A 71 -8.31 1.29 -3.89
N PHE A 72 -7.40 1.09 -2.94
CA PHE A 72 -7.76 0.77 -1.55
C PHE A 72 -8.33 1.96 -0.78
N GLU A 73 -7.91 3.18 -1.11
CA GLU A 73 -8.36 4.39 -0.42
C GLU A 73 -9.88 4.55 -0.44
N VAL A 74 -10.45 4.67 0.73
CA VAL A 74 -11.90 4.79 0.95
C VAL A 74 -12.32 6.16 1.50
N ASN A 75 -11.35 7.02 1.79
CA ASN A 75 -11.56 8.34 2.41
C ASN A 75 -12.46 9.27 1.58
N SER A 76 -12.60 9.00 0.30
CA SER A 76 -13.47 9.75 -0.61
C SER A 76 -14.85 9.12 -0.83
N LEU A 77 -15.15 8.03 -0.10
CA LEU A 77 -16.46 7.38 -0.07
C LEU A 77 -17.16 7.74 1.24
N CYS A 78 -18.47 7.93 1.20
CA CYS A 78 -19.28 8.16 2.40
C CYS A 78 -19.56 6.82 3.13
N ILE A 79 -18.51 6.20 3.69
CA ILE A 79 -18.54 4.81 4.19
C ILE A 79 -19.59 4.62 5.28
N LYS A 80 -19.70 5.54 6.26
CA LYS A 80 -20.69 5.45 7.33
C LYS A 80 -22.10 5.30 6.80
N LYS A 81 -22.50 6.11 5.84
CA LYS A 81 -23.84 6.03 5.22
C LYS A 81 -23.99 4.81 4.32
N ILE A 82 -22.90 4.30 3.72
CA ILE A 82 -22.91 3.05 2.96
C ILE A 82 -23.20 1.88 3.91
N GLU A 83 -22.54 1.84 5.07
CA GLU A 83 -22.79 0.85 6.13
C GLU A 83 -24.22 0.93 6.67
N GLU A 84 -24.67 2.13 7.04
CA GLU A 84 -26.03 2.37 7.52
C GLU A 84 -27.11 1.89 6.53
N ARG A 85 -26.84 2.02 5.23
CA ARG A 85 -27.72 1.52 4.17
C ARG A 85 -27.75 0.00 4.06
N GLY A 86 -26.64 -0.68 4.33
CA GLY A 86 -26.53 -2.13 4.46
C GLY A 86 -26.82 -2.95 3.20
N ASN A 87 -27.13 -2.33 2.07
CA ASN A 87 -27.54 -3.00 0.83
C ASN A 87 -26.60 -2.68 -0.36
N ILE A 88 -25.46 -2.04 -0.10
CA ILE A 88 -24.49 -1.67 -1.12
C ILE A 88 -23.27 -2.58 -1.00
N LEU A 89 -22.97 -3.35 -2.03
CA LEU A 89 -21.73 -4.09 -2.12
C LEU A 89 -20.56 -3.13 -2.37
N VAL A 90 -19.45 -3.35 -1.69
CA VAL A 90 -18.21 -2.61 -1.95
C VAL A 90 -17.13 -3.61 -2.36
N SER A 91 -16.39 -3.30 -3.40
CA SER A 91 -15.21 -4.06 -3.81
C SER A 91 -14.09 -3.11 -4.25
N ASN A 92 -12.85 -3.59 -4.24
CA ASN A 92 -11.69 -2.78 -4.57
C ASN A 92 -10.66 -3.52 -5.44
N THR A 93 -9.54 -2.84 -5.71
CA THR A 93 -8.45 -3.34 -6.58
C THR A 93 -7.14 -3.50 -5.81
N ILE A 94 -7.18 -4.12 -4.63
CA ILE A 94 -6.00 -4.27 -3.76
C ILE A 94 -4.94 -5.23 -4.33
N GLU A 95 -5.35 -6.35 -4.92
CA GLU A 95 -4.43 -7.46 -5.25
C GLU A 95 -3.34 -7.10 -6.24
N ASN A 96 -3.54 -6.07 -7.06
CA ASN A 96 -2.66 -5.81 -8.20
C ASN A 96 -1.37 -5.05 -7.88
N ASN A 97 -1.28 -4.47 -6.70
CA ASN A 97 -0.10 -3.69 -6.29
C ASN A 97 0.88 -4.50 -5.44
N ASN A 98 0.48 -5.66 -4.93
CA ASN A 98 1.29 -6.46 -4.01
C ASN A 98 2.64 -6.86 -4.59
N PHE A 99 2.65 -7.26 -5.88
CA PHE A 99 3.91 -7.61 -6.58
C PHE A 99 4.84 -6.41 -6.70
N GLN A 100 4.32 -5.26 -7.06
CA GLN A 100 5.10 -4.03 -7.23
C GLN A 100 5.68 -3.55 -5.90
N ILE A 101 4.86 -3.54 -4.84
CA ILE A 101 5.31 -3.22 -3.49
C ILE A 101 6.45 -4.16 -3.08
N ALA A 102 6.27 -5.46 -3.26
CA ALA A 102 7.28 -6.44 -2.89
C ALA A 102 8.58 -6.31 -3.71
N GLU A 103 8.48 -6.00 -5.01
CA GLU A 103 9.64 -5.74 -5.87
C GLU A 103 10.38 -4.47 -5.45
N PHE A 104 9.64 -3.42 -5.11
CA PHE A 104 10.24 -2.17 -4.67
C PHE A 104 10.99 -2.33 -3.34
N VAL A 105 10.37 -3.00 -2.35
CA VAL A 105 11.03 -3.31 -1.07
C VAL A 105 12.29 -4.16 -1.28
N LEU A 106 12.19 -5.23 -2.08
CA LEU A 106 13.34 -6.09 -2.38
C LEU A 106 14.46 -5.30 -3.06
N SER A 107 14.12 -4.43 -4.03
CA SER A 107 15.11 -3.62 -4.74
C SER A 107 15.85 -2.66 -3.81
N ALA A 108 15.14 -2.01 -2.89
CA ALA A 108 15.75 -1.11 -1.91
C ALA A 108 16.64 -1.86 -0.93
N ILE A 109 16.20 -2.99 -0.39
CA ILE A 109 16.99 -3.83 0.51
C ILE A 109 18.28 -4.29 -0.19
N LEU A 110 18.18 -4.76 -1.44
CA LEU A 110 19.35 -5.16 -2.22
C LEU A 110 20.29 -3.97 -2.51
N ALA A 111 19.73 -2.79 -2.81
CA ALA A 111 20.52 -1.58 -3.06
C ALA A 111 21.35 -1.19 -1.81
N PHE A 112 20.74 -1.23 -0.62
CA PHE A 112 21.44 -0.99 0.64
C PHE A 112 22.45 -2.11 0.97
N ALA A 113 22.02 -3.38 0.83
CA ALA A 113 22.88 -4.53 1.12
C ALA A 113 24.15 -4.55 0.24
N LYS A 114 24.04 -4.12 -1.02
CA LYS A 114 25.13 -4.10 -2.02
C LYS A 114 25.80 -2.73 -2.17
N ASN A 115 25.51 -1.76 -1.30
CA ASN A 115 26.08 -0.41 -1.32
C ASN A 115 25.93 0.28 -2.69
N LEU A 116 24.80 0.09 -3.41
CA LEU A 116 24.66 0.62 -4.76
C LEU A 116 24.62 2.16 -4.79
N PHE A 117 24.06 2.80 -3.76
CA PHE A 117 24.03 4.26 -3.68
C PHE A 117 25.42 4.88 -3.50
N PRO A 118 26.25 4.43 -2.51
CA PRO A 118 27.63 4.88 -2.40
C PRO A 118 28.45 4.58 -3.66
N LEU A 119 28.34 3.40 -4.25
CA LEU A 119 29.04 3.05 -5.48
C LEU A 119 28.69 3.99 -6.64
N LYS A 120 27.41 4.35 -6.80
CA LYS A 120 26.99 5.32 -7.82
C LYS A 120 27.63 6.69 -7.57
N ALA A 121 27.70 7.15 -6.32
CA ALA A 121 28.31 8.43 -5.99
C ALA A 121 29.79 8.48 -6.32
N VAL A 122 30.54 7.39 -6.10
CA VAL A 122 31.99 7.35 -6.40
C VAL A 122 32.31 7.07 -7.86
N ASN A 123 31.36 6.67 -8.69
CA ASN A 123 31.58 6.44 -10.13
C ASN A 123 32.05 7.68 -10.88
N GLN A 124 31.89 8.88 -10.32
CA GLN A 124 32.44 10.10 -10.87
C GLN A 124 33.95 10.27 -10.61
N ASN A 125 34.53 9.43 -9.72
CA ASN A 125 35.96 9.42 -9.44
C ASN A 125 36.53 8.02 -9.67
N PRO A 126 37.16 7.75 -10.84
CA PRO A 126 37.67 6.43 -11.20
C PRO A 126 38.65 5.81 -10.19
N GLN A 127 39.40 6.63 -9.47
CA GLN A 127 40.34 6.15 -8.46
C GLN A 127 39.63 5.54 -7.25
N LEU A 128 38.50 6.08 -6.85
CA LEU A 128 37.74 5.59 -5.71
C LEU A 128 36.91 4.33 -6.03
N VAL A 129 36.54 4.11 -7.29
CA VAL A 129 35.72 2.95 -7.71
C VAL A 129 36.48 1.63 -7.43
N TRP A 130 37.79 1.61 -7.61
CA TRP A 130 38.61 0.42 -7.44
C TRP A 130 39.09 0.17 -6.00
N ASP A 131 38.68 1.03 -5.04
CA ASP A 131 39.00 0.82 -3.62
C ASP A 131 38.24 -0.41 -3.09
N CYS A 132 38.98 -1.42 -2.66
CA CYS A 132 38.43 -2.71 -2.21
C CYS A 132 37.58 -2.64 -0.94
N LYS A 133 37.56 -1.51 -0.21
CA LYS A 133 36.76 -1.35 1.01
C LYS A 133 35.25 -1.55 0.76
N TRP A 134 34.77 -1.33 -0.46
CA TRP A 134 33.39 -1.60 -0.86
C TRP A 134 32.99 -3.06 -0.71
N ARG A 135 33.90 -4.00 -0.97
CA ARG A 135 33.66 -5.43 -0.85
C ARG A 135 33.44 -5.87 0.59
N ASN A 136 34.21 -5.31 1.51
CA ASN A 136 34.19 -5.70 2.92
C ASN A 136 32.91 -5.29 3.65
N ASN A 137 32.17 -4.34 3.09
CA ASN A 137 30.94 -3.82 3.67
C ASN A 137 29.66 -4.26 2.95
N MET A 138 29.75 -5.17 1.98
CA MET A 138 28.57 -5.72 1.32
C MET A 138 27.96 -6.85 2.13
N TRP A 139 26.64 -6.84 2.22
CA TRP A 139 25.89 -7.95 2.79
C TRP A 139 25.54 -9.01 1.75
N THR A 140 25.50 -10.29 2.18
CA THR A 140 24.59 -11.28 1.61
C THR A 140 23.30 -11.30 2.45
N LEU A 141 22.15 -11.53 1.82
CA LEU A 141 20.88 -11.67 2.53
C LEU A 141 20.70 -13.05 3.15
N GLN A 142 21.46 -14.04 2.66
CA GLN A 142 21.47 -15.41 3.18
C GLN A 142 21.65 -15.41 4.71
N ASP A 143 20.81 -16.14 5.42
CA ASP A 143 20.79 -16.34 6.87
C ASP A 143 20.47 -15.09 7.73
N LYS A 144 20.26 -13.94 7.12
CA LYS A 144 19.84 -12.74 7.82
C LYS A 144 18.34 -12.81 8.20
N THR A 145 17.97 -12.15 9.29
CA THR A 145 16.61 -12.13 9.80
C THR A 145 15.86 -10.94 9.23
N PHE A 146 14.72 -11.22 8.59
CA PHE A 146 13.76 -10.25 8.09
C PHE A 146 12.52 -10.27 8.97
N LEU A 147 12.22 -9.17 9.65
CA LEU A 147 11.03 -8.97 10.48
C LEU A 147 10.01 -8.14 9.71
N GLN A 148 8.88 -8.75 9.31
CA GLN A 148 7.75 -8.04 8.73
C GLN A 148 6.73 -7.70 9.81
N ILE A 149 6.50 -6.42 10.01
CA ILE A 149 5.51 -5.88 10.95
C ILE A 149 4.28 -5.42 10.16
N GLY A 150 3.10 -5.96 10.56
CA GLY A 150 1.87 -5.79 9.77
C GLY A 150 1.79 -6.80 8.61
N MET A 151 0.77 -7.65 8.66
CA MET A 151 0.64 -8.80 7.75
C MET A 151 -0.54 -8.66 6.77
N ALA A 152 -0.56 -7.53 6.05
CA ALA A 152 -1.48 -7.31 4.93
C ALA A 152 -1.13 -8.21 3.71
N PRO A 153 -1.98 -8.33 2.69
CA PRO A 153 -1.69 -9.12 1.49
C PRO A 153 -0.36 -8.77 0.81
N ALA A 154 0.00 -7.48 0.75
CA ALA A 154 1.29 -7.05 0.22
C ALA A 154 2.46 -7.53 1.07
N SER A 155 2.31 -7.56 2.40
CA SER A 155 3.33 -8.08 3.33
C SER A 155 3.60 -9.57 3.09
N GLN A 156 2.57 -10.35 2.76
CA GLN A 156 2.72 -11.77 2.44
C GLN A 156 3.53 -11.97 1.15
N GLU A 157 3.34 -11.13 0.15
CA GLU A 157 4.14 -11.17 -1.08
C GLU A 157 5.58 -10.70 -0.83
N ILE A 158 5.80 -9.72 0.04
CA ILE A 158 7.13 -9.30 0.49
C ILE A 158 7.84 -10.48 1.18
N THR A 159 7.22 -11.10 2.17
CA THR A 159 7.81 -12.21 2.93
C THR A 159 8.13 -13.41 2.03
N ARG A 160 7.26 -13.73 1.08
CA ARG A 160 7.52 -14.78 0.08
C ARG A 160 8.80 -14.52 -0.69
N ARG A 161 8.99 -13.31 -1.22
CA ARG A 161 10.19 -12.94 -2.00
C ARG A 161 11.45 -12.88 -1.14
N MET A 162 11.33 -12.36 0.08
CA MET A 162 12.48 -12.33 1.01
C MET A 162 12.94 -13.74 1.37
N ARG A 163 12.01 -14.68 1.55
CA ARG A 163 12.32 -16.08 1.80
C ARG A 163 13.17 -16.71 0.68
N GLU A 164 12.84 -16.40 -0.58
CA GLU A 164 13.59 -16.88 -1.74
C GLU A 164 15.04 -16.35 -1.81
N THR A 165 15.36 -15.27 -1.08
CA THR A 165 16.73 -14.77 -0.95
C THR A 165 17.55 -15.50 0.14
N GLY A 166 16.97 -16.49 0.80
CA GLY A 166 17.61 -17.23 1.89
C GLY A 166 17.52 -16.57 3.26
N MET A 167 16.69 -15.52 3.43
CA MET A 167 16.48 -14.88 4.72
C MET A 167 15.61 -15.75 5.65
N LYS A 168 15.80 -15.59 6.95
CA LYS A 168 14.90 -16.08 7.99
C LYS A 168 13.75 -15.10 8.15
N ILE A 169 12.53 -15.52 7.87
CA ILE A 169 11.35 -14.65 7.84
C ILE A 169 10.59 -14.76 9.15
N TRP A 170 10.39 -13.63 9.80
CA TRP A 170 9.57 -13.45 10.98
C TRP A 170 8.40 -12.53 10.64
N GLY A 171 7.18 -12.98 10.93
CA GLY A 171 5.95 -12.19 10.76
C GLY A 171 5.48 -11.66 12.10
N MET A 172 5.01 -10.41 12.15
CA MET A 172 4.47 -9.82 13.36
C MET A 172 3.10 -9.22 13.08
N SER A 173 2.12 -9.58 13.89
CA SER A 173 0.75 -9.09 13.84
C SER A 173 0.23 -8.85 15.25
N GLU A 174 -0.91 -8.17 15.38
CA GLU A 174 -1.47 -7.85 16.70
C GLU A 174 -1.64 -9.08 17.61
N LYS A 175 -2.05 -10.21 17.04
CA LYS A 175 -2.36 -11.46 17.78
C LYS A 175 -1.31 -12.56 17.59
N GLY A 176 -0.21 -12.30 16.93
CA GLY A 176 0.79 -13.35 16.65
C GLY A 176 0.32 -14.46 15.71
N THR A 177 -0.70 -14.20 14.88
CA THR A 177 -1.24 -15.20 13.95
C THR A 177 -0.15 -15.68 12.99
N PHE A 178 -0.07 -17.00 12.80
CA PHE A 178 0.88 -17.59 11.84
C PHE A 178 0.48 -17.24 10.39
N PHE A 179 1.45 -16.82 9.60
CA PHE A 179 1.26 -16.50 8.20
C PHE A 179 2.11 -17.39 7.28
N PRO A 180 1.60 -17.72 6.08
CA PRO A 180 2.36 -18.42 5.06
C PRO A 180 3.70 -17.68 4.77
N HIS A 181 4.74 -18.46 4.44
CA HIS A 181 6.10 -17.98 4.16
C HIS A 181 6.89 -17.45 5.35
N CYS A 182 6.30 -17.25 6.52
CA CYS A 182 7.04 -16.98 7.76
C CYS A 182 7.61 -18.27 8.36
N HIS A 183 8.81 -18.17 8.93
CA HIS A 183 9.41 -19.26 9.72
C HIS A 183 8.87 -19.21 11.16
N GLN A 184 8.61 -18.00 11.67
CA GLN A 184 8.03 -17.75 12.99
C GLN A 184 7.07 -16.57 12.91
N SER A 185 6.11 -16.52 13.83
CA SER A 185 5.17 -15.41 13.96
C SER A 185 5.09 -14.97 15.42
N PHE A 186 4.99 -13.65 15.61
CA PHE A 186 5.03 -12.98 16.90
C PHE A 186 3.87 -12.01 17.06
N SER A 187 3.45 -11.74 18.28
CA SER A 187 2.53 -10.66 18.61
C SER A 187 3.25 -9.32 18.70
N PHE A 188 2.52 -8.21 18.67
CA PHE A 188 3.11 -6.89 18.89
C PHE A 188 3.69 -6.69 20.31
N GLU A 189 3.24 -7.48 21.28
CA GLU A 189 3.79 -7.48 22.66
C GLU A 189 5.25 -7.94 22.70
N GLU A 190 5.68 -8.73 21.71
CA GLU A 190 7.04 -9.25 21.59
C GLU A 190 7.98 -8.33 20.80
N LEU A 191 7.50 -7.14 20.38
CA LEU A 191 8.26 -6.22 19.51
C LEU A 191 9.65 -5.89 20.07
N GLU A 192 9.72 -5.51 21.35
CA GLU A 192 10.98 -5.10 21.99
C GLU A 192 12.01 -6.23 22.05
N GLU A 193 11.56 -7.47 22.15
CA GLU A 193 12.45 -8.64 22.12
C GLU A 193 12.93 -8.96 20.70
N MET A 194 12.11 -8.70 19.66
CA MET A 194 12.41 -9.11 18.29
C MET A 194 13.24 -8.06 17.55
N LEU A 195 13.06 -6.77 17.83
CA LEU A 195 13.81 -5.69 17.15
C LEU A 195 15.33 -5.85 17.23
N PRO A 196 15.95 -6.18 18.40
CA PRO A 196 17.40 -6.37 18.51
C PRO A 196 17.94 -7.58 17.72
N LYS A 197 17.08 -8.49 17.30
CA LYS A 197 17.44 -9.72 16.58
C LYS A 197 17.27 -9.60 15.06
N ALA A 198 16.53 -8.60 14.60
CA ALA A 198 16.25 -8.40 13.18
C ALA A 198 17.39 -7.65 12.46
N ASP A 199 17.78 -8.13 11.29
CA ASP A 199 18.73 -7.44 10.40
C ASP A 199 18.00 -6.49 9.46
N VAL A 200 16.77 -6.82 9.06
CA VAL A 200 15.87 -5.98 8.29
C VAL A 200 14.54 -5.92 9.00
N VAL A 201 14.05 -4.70 9.26
CA VAL A 201 12.72 -4.43 9.79
C VAL A 201 11.88 -3.79 8.69
N SER A 202 10.79 -4.43 8.34
CA SER A 202 9.85 -3.95 7.31
C SER A 202 8.48 -3.71 7.93
N ILE A 203 7.94 -2.53 7.72
CA ILE A 203 6.67 -2.09 8.31
C ILE A 203 5.71 -1.74 7.19
N LEU A 204 4.52 -2.30 7.28
CA LEU A 204 3.42 -1.98 6.38
C LEU A 204 2.12 -1.91 7.19
N PHE A 205 1.77 -0.70 7.62
CA PHE A 205 0.53 -0.42 8.31
C PHE A 205 -0.45 0.40 7.46
N PRO A 206 -1.76 0.19 7.64
CA PRO A 206 -2.75 1.11 7.13
C PRO A 206 -2.64 2.47 7.85
N PRO A 207 -3.12 3.57 7.24
CA PRO A 207 -3.10 4.90 7.84
C PRO A 207 -4.22 5.06 8.88
N THR A 208 -4.03 4.45 10.08
CA THR A 208 -4.97 4.54 11.20
C THR A 208 -4.33 5.22 12.41
N LYS A 209 -5.13 5.90 13.24
CA LYS A 209 -4.65 6.53 14.49
C LYS A 209 -4.06 5.53 15.46
N LYS A 210 -4.53 4.29 15.44
CA LYS A 210 -4.06 3.21 16.30
C LYS A 210 -2.54 3.01 16.26
N TYR A 211 -1.92 3.25 15.11
CA TYR A 211 -0.49 3.04 14.90
C TYR A 211 0.29 4.36 14.83
N GLU A 212 -0.35 5.49 15.17
CA GLU A 212 0.34 6.78 15.15
C GLU A 212 1.49 6.80 16.18
N LYS A 213 2.71 7.15 15.71
CA LYS A 213 3.95 7.12 16.51
C LYS A 213 4.22 5.81 17.25
N TRP A 214 3.73 4.70 16.68
CA TRP A 214 3.89 3.38 17.27
C TRP A 214 5.37 2.96 17.38
N LEU A 215 6.22 3.43 16.46
CA LEU A 215 7.67 3.34 16.53
C LEU A 215 8.26 4.68 16.98
N GLY A 216 8.46 4.80 18.27
CA GLY A 216 9.12 5.94 18.88
C GLY A 216 10.61 5.74 19.10
N HIS A 217 11.19 6.60 19.92
CA HIS A 217 12.61 6.56 20.23
C HIS A 217 13.04 5.22 20.88
N LYS A 218 12.21 4.65 21.75
CA LYS A 218 12.50 3.39 22.44
C LYS A 218 12.65 2.23 21.46
N GLU A 219 11.68 2.04 20.61
CA GLU A 219 11.63 0.93 19.64
C GLU A 219 12.73 1.07 18.60
N LEU A 220 12.91 2.27 18.05
CA LEU A 220 13.96 2.54 17.06
C LEU A 220 15.38 2.36 17.67
N ALA A 221 15.55 2.71 18.95
CA ALA A 221 16.83 2.51 19.65
C ALA A 221 17.19 1.04 19.83
N LEU A 222 16.20 0.14 19.87
CA LEU A 222 16.40 -1.31 19.99
C LEU A 222 16.86 -1.98 18.69
N MET A 223 16.65 -1.36 17.54
CA MET A 223 17.10 -1.91 16.27
C MET A 223 18.62 -2.07 16.26
N LYS A 224 19.12 -3.10 15.57
CA LYS A 224 20.57 -3.32 15.40
C LYS A 224 21.23 -2.12 14.73
N GLU A 225 22.48 -1.85 15.10
CA GLU A 225 23.36 -1.11 14.21
C GLU A 225 23.54 -1.88 12.89
N ASP A 226 23.79 -1.14 11.81
CA ASP A 226 23.93 -1.71 10.46
C ASP A 226 22.67 -2.44 9.94
N SER A 227 21.49 -2.28 10.59
CA SER A 227 20.23 -2.83 10.09
C SER A 227 19.61 -1.99 8.98
N ILE A 228 18.60 -2.55 8.30
CA ILE A 228 17.80 -1.85 7.29
C ILE A 228 16.38 -1.68 7.82
N LEU A 229 15.83 -0.48 7.69
CA LEU A 229 14.43 -0.17 7.96
C LEU A 229 13.70 0.11 6.64
N THR A 230 12.55 -0.53 6.43
CA THR A 230 11.64 -0.16 5.34
C THR A 230 10.27 0.18 5.92
N LEU A 231 9.78 1.37 5.59
CA LEU A 231 8.50 1.89 6.02
C LEU A 231 7.63 2.17 4.79
N LEU A 232 6.48 1.50 4.72
CA LEU A 232 5.49 1.64 3.66
C LEU A 232 4.10 1.86 4.27
N GLY A 233 3.20 2.47 3.51
CA GLY A 233 1.85 2.79 3.95
C GLY A 233 1.81 4.07 4.76
N SER A 234 1.51 4.04 6.05
CA SER A 234 1.40 5.25 6.86
C SER A 234 2.73 5.74 7.38
N SER A 235 3.09 6.98 7.03
CA SER A 235 4.26 7.68 7.59
C SER A 235 4.06 8.03 9.07
N LYS A 236 2.81 8.17 9.51
CA LYS A 236 2.48 8.55 10.88
C LYS A 236 2.83 7.48 11.93
N CYS A 237 3.06 6.23 11.51
CA CYS A 237 3.40 5.16 12.44
C CYS A 237 4.81 5.28 13.04
N ILE A 238 5.66 6.16 12.49
CA ILE A 238 6.99 6.45 13.04
C ILE A 238 7.06 7.87 13.60
N ASP A 239 7.76 8.04 14.71
CA ASP A 239 8.09 9.37 15.22
C ASP A 239 9.28 9.93 14.44
N GLU A 240 9.03 10.93 13.58
CA GLU A 240 10.03 11.56 12.72
C GLU A 240 11.16 12.21 13.52
N ASN A 241 10.86 12.81 14.68
CA ASN A 241 11.88 13.42 15.52
C ASN A 241 12.79 12.34 16.15
N ALA A 242 12.20 11.24 16.59
CA ALA A 242 12.96 10.11 17.11
C ALA A 242 13.85 9.48 16.04
N LEU A 243 13.31 9.27 14.82
CA LEU A 243 14.08 8.75 13.69
C LEU A 243 15.27 9.65 13.35
N SER A 244 15.04 10.97 13.24
CA SER A 244 16.09 11.94 12.93
C SER A 244 17.17 12.00 13.99
N ALA A 245 16.79 12.02 15.28
CA ALA A 245 17.74 12.07 16.39
C ALA A 245 18.61 10.81 16.47
N LEU A 246 18.02 9.65 16.26
CA LEU A 246 18.76 8.37 16.27
C LEU A 246 19.62 8.19 15.03
N ALA A 247 19.22 8.70 13.89
CA ALA A 247 20.01 8.62 12.65
C ALA A 247 21.34 9.38 12.73
N GLU A 248 21.45 10.37 13.64
CA GLU A 248 22.72 11.06 13.91
C GLU A 248 23.73 10.18 14.65
N THR A 249 23.26 9.24 15.46
CA THR A 249 24.09 8.40 16.36
C THR A 249 24.16 6.95 15.89
N LYS A 250 23.06 6.38 15.42
CA LYS A 250 23.00 5.02 14.89
C LYS A 250 23.43 4.95 13.44
N LYS A 251 24.27 4.00 13.15
CA LYS A 251 24.76 3.74 11.79
C LYS A 251 23.90 2.68 11.12
N TRP A 252 22.64 2.98 10.84
CA TRP A 252 21.81 2.09 10.03
C TRP A 252 22.36 1.97 8.61
N ARG A 253 22.24 0.80 8.03
CA ARG A 253 22.69 0.50 6.66
C ARG A 253 21.85 1.22 5.62
N GLY A 254 20.54 1.34 5.86
CA GLY A 254 19.64 2.05 4.99
C GLY A 254 18.25 2.20 5.57
N ILE A 255 17.56 3.23 5.13
CA ILE A 255 16.17 3.52 5.48
C ILE A 255 15.42 3.77 4.18
N LEU A 256 14.38 2.97 3.90
CA LEU A 256 13.39 3.25 2.87
C LEU A 256 12.13 3.83 3.52
N LEU A 257 11.74 5.01 3.10
CA LEU A 257 10.45 5.61 3.41
C LEU A 257 9.65 5.77 2.11
N ASP A 258 8.67 4.89 1.89
CA ASP A 258 7.70 4.99 0.79
C ASP A 258 6.29 4.99 1.39
N ALA A 259 5.88 6.12 1.89
CA ALA A 259 4.66 6.26 2.68
C ALA A 259 3.82 7.46 2.21
N ASP A 260 2.56 7.47 2.64
CA ASP A 260 1.56 8.53 2.45
C ASP A 260 1.93 9.83 3.17
N TYR A 261 3.07 10.38 2.89
CA TYR A 261 3.45 11.66 3.46
C TYR A 261 2.48 12.76 2.99
N GLN A 262 2.22 13.76 3.86
CA GLN A 262 1.61 15.01 3.39
C GLN A 262 2.50 15.55 2.27
N PHE A 263 2.06 15.32 1.06
CA PHE A 263 2.86 15.51 -0.13
C PHE A 263 2.85 16.98 -0.61
N PRO A 264 3.99 17.56 -0.92
CA PRO A 264 5.36 17.04 -0.80
C PRO A 264 5.86 17.04 0.65
N VAL A 265 6.82 16.16 0.98
CA VAL A 265 7.56 16.21 2.27
C VAL A 265 8.08 17.64 2.44
N PRO A 266 7.78 18.31 3.56
CA PRO A 266 8.18 19.71 3.75
C PRO A 266 9.68 19.90 3.53
N LEU A 267 10.08 20.95 2.84
CA LEU A 267 11.49 21.21 2.53
C LEU A 267 12.37 21.38 3.78
N ASN A 268 11.77 21.77 4.90
CA ASN A 268 12.42 21.91 6.19
C ASN A 268 12.36 20.62 7.04
N SER A 269 11.84 19.53 6.53
CA SER A 269 11.84 18.24 7.25
C SER A 269 13.27 17.76 7.46
N LYS A 270 13.54 17.31 8.69
CA LYS A 270 14.83 16.72 9.06
C LYS A 270 15.14 15.42 8.34
N LEU A 271 14.13 14.77 7.76
CA LEU A 271 14.28 13.52 7.00
C LEU A 271 15.25 13.68 5.81
N TRP A 272 15.28 14.86 5.18
CA TRP A 272 16.19 15.12 4.04
C TRP A 272 17.68 15.04 4.41
N GLY A 273 18.01 15.25 5.68
CA GLY A 273 19.37 15.19 6.19
C GLY A 273 19.85 13.82 6.66
N ILE A 274 18.96 12.81 6.71
CA ILE A 274 19.30 11.48 7.23
C ILE A 274 20.19 10.73 6.24
N PRO A 275 21.41 10.32 6.64
CA PRO A 275 22.29 9.53 5.79
C PRO A 275 21.66 8.19 5.39
N HIS A 276 21.91 7.74 4.17
CA HIS A 276 21.43 6.45 3.64
C HIS A 276 19.90 6.30 3.67
N MET A 277 19.15 7.41 3.65
CA MET A 277 17.70 7.39 3.54
C MET A 277 17.26 7.57 2.09
N LEU A 278 16.37 6.69 1.64
CA LEU A 278 15.64 6.80 0.39
C LEU A 278 14.20 7.19 0.70
N ILE A 279 13.81 8.40 0.31
CA ILE A 279 12.44 8.89 0.43
C ILE A 279 11.76 8.73 -0.93
N ALA A 280 10.66 8.03 -0.96
CA ALA A 280 9.83 7.83 -2.13
C ALA A 280 8.38 8.26 -1.82
N PRO A 281 7.71 8.98 -2.76
CA PRO A 281 6.37 9.52 -2.54
C PRO A 281 5.31 8.49 -2.92
N GLU A 282 5.17 7.42 -2.12
CA GLU A 282 4.18 6.36 -2.34
C GLU A 282 4.24 5.81 -3.79
N VAL A 283 5.44 5.47 -4.24
CA VAL A 283 5.65 4.99 -5.62
C VAL A 283 5.48 3.48 -5.76
N ALA A 284 5.74 2.72 -4.69
CA ALA A 284 5.64 1.26 -4.69
C ALA A 284 4.26 0.74 -5.11
N PRO A 285 3.13 1.30 -4.60
CA PRO A 285 1.80 0.80 -4.95
C PRO A 285 1.26 1.32 -6.28
N ARG A 286 2.01 2.12 -7.05
CA ARG A 286 1.51 2.74 -8.28
C ARG A 286 1.84 1.93 -9.53
N PRO A 287 0.89 1.15 -10.07
CA PRO A 287 1.08 0.47 -11.36
C PRO A 287 1.18 1.50 -12.50
N LYS A 288 1.95 1.15 -13.55
CA LYS A 288 2.08 2.00 -14.76
C LYS A 288 0.74 2.37 -15.38
N LYS A 289 -0.26 1.49 -15.28
CA LYS A 289 -1.63 1.68 -15.79
C LYS A 289 -2.64 1.19 -14.76
N PRO A 290 -2.86 1.94 -13.66
CA PRO A 290 -3.79 1.53 -12.59
C PRO A 290 -5.19 1.24 -13.12
N SER A 291 -5.64 1.99 -14.12
CA SER A 291 -6.96 1.84 -14.74
C SER A 291 -7.15 0.48 -15.42
N GLN A 292 -6.13 -0.08 -16.07
CA GLN A 292 -6.26 -1.36 -16.79
C GLN A 292 -6.45 -2.55 -15.84
N GLU A 293 -5.74 -2.55 -14.74
CA GLU A 293 -5.86 -3.63 -13.75
C GLU A 293 -7.19 -3.53 -13.00
N ALA A 294 -7.56 -2.32 -12.55
CA ALA A 294 -8.87 -2.07 -11.97
C ALA A 294 -10.00 -2.47 -12.93
N PHE A 295 -9.85 -2.17 -14.22
CA PHE A 295 -10.78 -2.58 -15.25
C PHE A 295 -10.94 -4.11 -15.35
N LYS A 296 -9.85 -4.89 -15.29
CA LYS A 296 -9.93 -6.36 -15.35
C LYS A 296 -10.75 -6.94 -14.20
N ILE A 297 -10.52 -6.45 -12.96
CA ILE A 297 -11.26 -6.89 -11.78
C ILE A 297 -12.71 -6.41 -11.84
N PHE A 298 -12.92 -5.14 -12.17
CA PHE A 298 -14.27 -4.60 -12.35
C PHE A 298 -15.08 -5.42 -13.36
N ARG A 299 -14.50 -5.68 -14.53
CA ARG A 299 -15.15 -6.47 -15.59
C ARG A 299 -15.46 -7.91 -15.15
N TYR A 300 -14.53 -8.55 -14.43
CA TYR A 300 -14.77 -9.87 -13.84
C TYR A 300 -15.93 -9.82 -12.84
N ASN A 301 -15.88 -8.89 -11.89
CA ASN A 301 -16.91 -8.72 -10.88
C ASN A 301 -18.27 -8.36 -11.49
N LEU A 302 -18.30 -7.57 -12.57
CA LEU A 302 -19.55 -7.23 -13.26
C LEU A 302 -20.23 -8.49 -13.86
N ARG A 303 -19.45 -9.45 -14.37
CA ARG A 303 -20.00 -10.74 -14.82
C ARG A 303 -20.64 -11.49 -13.66
N GLN A 304 -19.97 -11.57 -12.52
CA GLN A 304 -20.49 -12.29 -11.36
C GLN A 304 -21.71 -11.57 -10.78
N TYR A 305 -21.65 -10.26 -10.68
CA TYR A 305 -22.77 -9.42 -10.23
C TYR A 305 -24.04 -9.64 -11.05
N ILE A 306 -23.93 -9.68 -12.38
CA ILE A 306 -25.09 -9.92 -13.28
C ILE A 306 -25.67 -11.31 -13.10
N ARG A 307 -24.83 -12.29 -12.80
CA ARG A 307 -25.24 -13.69 -12.57
C ARG A 307 -25.80 -13.91 -11.17
N GLY A 308 -25.68 -12.94 -10.25
CA GLY A 308 -26.04 -13.08 -8.86
C GLY A 308 -25.04 -13.88 -8.03
N TYR A 309 -23.83 -14.11 -8.54
CA TYR A 309 -22.76 -14.87 -7.87
C TYR A 309 -21.87 -13.93 -7.05
N PHE A 310 -22.46 -13.30 -6.03
CA PHE A 310 -21.76 -12.28 -5.23
C PHE A 310 -20.57 -12.85 -4.45
N SER A 311 -20.66 -14.13 -4.01
CA SER A 311 -19.56 -14.81 -3.31
C SER A 311 -18.34 -15.10 -4.20
N GLU A 312 -18.50 -15.06 -5.52
CA GLU A 312 -17.42 -15.25 -6.49
C GLU A 312 -16.77 -13.94 -6.91
N MET A 313 -17.34 -12.81 -6.49
CA MET A 313 -16.73 -11.49 -6.76
C MET A 313 -15.42 -11.35 -5.99
N LYS A 314 -14.41 -10.79 -6.66
CA LYS A 314 -13.09 -10.55 -6.07
C LYS A 314 -13.08 -9.29 -5.22
N ASN A 315 -12.33 -9.34 -4.12
CA ASN A 315 -12.05 -8.19 -3.27
C ASN A 315 -13.31 -7.48 -2.77
N ILE A 316 -14.33 -8.25 -2.39
CA ILE A 316 -15.46 -7.72 -1.63
C ILE A 316 -14.94 -7.27 -0.27
N VAL A 317 -15.30 -6.07 0.11
CA VAL A 317 -14.89 -5.45 1.36
C VAL A 317 -16.13 -5.20 2.22
N ASP A 318 -16.04 -5.59 3.47
CA ASP A 318 -17.08 -5.27 4.45
C ASP A 318 -17.00 -3.75 4.78
N PRO A 319 -18.07 -2.98 4.55
CA PRO A 319 -18.09 -1.55 4.87
C PRO A 319 -17.81 -1.25 6.34
N SER A 320 -18.17 -2.15 7.28
CA SER A 320 -17.91 -1.96 8.71
C SER A 320 -16.40 -1.96 9.03
N ILE A 321 -15.62 -2.77 8.33
CA ILE A 321 -14.16 -2.77 8.45
C ILE A 321 -13.58 -1.48 7.89
N LEU A 322 -14.13 -0.99 6.78
CA LEU A 322 -13.70 0.28 6.18
C LEU A 322 -14.04 1.48 7.06
N PHE A 323 -15.21 1.44 7.73
CA PHE A 323 -15.64 2.49 8.65
C PHE A 323 -14.72 2.58 9.86
N SER A 324 -14.36 1.46 10.48
CA SER A 324 -13.41 1.45 11.61
C SER A 324 -12.06 2.05 11.23
N LEU A 325 -11.61 1.87 9.99
CA LEU A 325 -10.40 2.51 9.49
C LEU A 325 -10.54 4.02 9.28
N GLN A 326 -11.75 4.53 9.00
CA GLN A 326 -12.01 5.97 8.86
C GLN A 326 -12.14 6.71 10.21
N GLU A 327 -12.72 6.08 11.22
CA GLU A 327 -12.76 6.68 12.58
C GLU A 327 -11.37 6.83 13.18
N ASP A 328 -10.44 6.00 12.73
CA ASP A 328 -9.03 6.03 13.11
C ASP A 328 -8.18 7.05 12.30
N LEU A 329 -8.74 7.71 11.26
CA LEU A 329 -8.11 8.76 10.47
C LEU A 329 -8.48 10.16 10.96
#